data_2431ff6a4fe1fcdbe42aa29f8324fb8c
#
_entry.id   2431ff6a4fe1fcdbe42aa29f8324fb8c
#
_cell.length_a   1.000
_cell.length_b   1.000
_cell.length_c   1.000
_cell.angle_alpha   90.00
_cell.angle_beta   90.00
_cell.angle_gamma   90.00
#
_symmetry.space_group_name_H-M   'P 1'
#
loop_
_entity.id
_entity.type
_entity.pdbx_description
1 polymer ?
#
loop_
_entity_poly.entity_id
_entity_poly.type
_entity_poly.pdbx_seq_one_letter_code
_entity_poly.pdbx_strand_id
1 'polypeptide(L)'
;MTPWVYALAAAATLLHFLFNRQYGYFRDELYYAACGQYPAWGYVDHAPLVAWVAHATRATLGDSLFALRFVPALSAAAKVWLAGWMAREMGGRRFAQALTAVATLVAPIYLTFDNFLSMNAFEPVLWMACAAVVLRILNGGDQRLWMLFGAIAGIGLLNKHSMLFFGSGVVIGLLLTPARREFSSKWFWVGAAIAFAIFLPNLLWEWREGWPTIALLRHVVGGKYATVAPWDYIWEQTLLTLPLSAPIWIGGLWFLLRDMRGKRYAVLAWAYLVVLAEMIGLHGKIYYLAPAYIMLLAAGSVWIEGIAWVGRVRWVRPALVTALMLAGAIAAPLAMPILPVDQLIRYARFWNVEAIRVENVPQDDLPQLFGDMFGWQEQVGAVASVYRELPPEEREQAAILAYNYGEAGAIDYFGGAYGLPKAVSGHNQYGFWGPRRNSPPVVIAIGFSQDFLRQFFGDVTEAARVHPKYALPEERNLTIYVCREPKLSLAQAWPRLKYLN
;
A
#
# COMPACT_ATOMS: atom_id res chain seq x y z
N MET A 1 27.49 -9.69 -5.58
CA MET A 1 26.92 -8.35 -5.27
C MET A 1 28.04 -7.39 -4.93
N THR A 2 27.93 -6.15 -5.39
CA THR A 2 28.88 -5.10 -5.01
C THR A 2 28.57 -4.58 -3.59
N PRO A 3 29.58 -4.16 -2.79
CA PRO A 3 29.35 -3.61 -1.45
C PRO A 3 28.37 -2.42 -1.43
N TRP A 4 28.36 -1.63 -2.49
CA TRP A 4 27.46 -0.46 -2.61
C TRP A 4 25.96 -0.82 -2.55
N VAL A 5 25.57 -1.98 -3.07
CA VAL A 5 24.16 -2.41 -3.01
C VAL A 5 23.74 -2.68 -1.57
N TYR A 6 24.61 -3.30 -0.76
CA TYR A 6 24.32 -3.52 0.66
C TYR A 6 24.29 -2.19 1.43
N ALA A 7 25.22 -1.27 1.13
CA ALA A 7 25.22 0.06 1.75
C ALA A 7 23.96 0.86 1.40
N LEU A 8 23.52 0.84 0.13
CA LEU A 8 22.28 1.51 -0.31
C LEU A 8 21.04 0.86 0.29
N ALA A 9 21.01 -0.47 0.43
CA ALA A 9 19.91 -1.18 1.09
C ALA A 9 19.82 -0.80 2.57
N ALA A 10 20.95 -0.76 3.28
CA ALA A 10 20.98 -0.29 4.66
C ALA A 10 20.57 1.19 4.77
N ALA A 11 21.04 2.05 3.85
CA ALA A 11 20.65 3.46 3.81
C ALA A 11 19.15 3.64 3.58
N ALA A 12 18.52 2.80 2.76
CA ALA A 12 17.06 2.80 2.55
C ALA A 12 16.31 2.56 3.87
N THR A 13 16.66 1.52 4.62
CA THR A 13 16.03 1.24 5.91
C THR A 13 16.30 2.37 6.92
N LEU A 14 17.54 2.86 7.00
CA LEU A 14 17.90 3.94 7.93
C LEU A 14 17.13 5.23 7.61
N LEU A 15 16.98 5.56 6.34
CA LEU A 15 16.17 6.71 5.90
C LEU A 15 14.74 6.61 6.45
N HIS A 16 14.08 5.45 6.27
CA HIS A 16 12.72 5.24 6.78
C HIS A 16 12.68 5.25 8.32
N PHE A 17 13.64 4.65 9.02
CA PHE A 17 13.69 4.70 10.47
C PHE A 17 13.88 6.11 11.05
N LEU A 18 14.58 7.00 10.33
CA LEU A 18 14.74 8.39 10.73
C LEU A 18 13.42 9.18 10.68
N PHE A 19 12.54 8.86 9.73
CA PHE A 19 11.33 9.64 9.46
C PHE A 19 10.02 8.90 9.77
N ASN A 20 10.04 7.61 10.10
CA ASN A 20 8.81 6.83 10.31
C ASN A 20 7.98 7.22 11.54
N ARG A 21 8.51 8.09 12.42
CA ARG A 21 7.78 8.67 13.57
C ARG A 21 7.22 10.07 13.28
N GLN A 22 7.54 10.62 12.11
CA GLN A 22 7.04 11.94 11.73
C GLN A 22 5.60 11.86 11.29
N TYR A 23 4.86 12.96 11.48
CA TYR A 23 3.42 13.07 11.31
C TYR A 23 2.67 12.07 12.20
N GLY A 24 1.42 11.74 11.87
CA GLY A 24 0.62 10.80 12.65
C GLY A 24 0.51 9.42 11.99
N TYR A 25 -0.44 8.65 12.48
CA TYR A 25 -0.81 7.35 11.90
C TYR A 25 -1.60 7.58 10.61
N PHE A 26 -1.23 6.87 9.56
CA PHE A 26 -2.02 6.83 8.35
C PHE A 26 -3.36 6.10 8.61
N ARG A 27 -4.45 6.55 8.01
CA ARG A 27 -5.81 6.00 8.22
C ARG A 27 -5.83 4.47 8.22
N ASP A 28 -5.23 3.88 7.19
CA ASP A 28 -5.22 2.42 7.02
C ASP A 28 -4.36 1.71 8.08
N GLU A 29 -3.32 2.35 8.63
CA GLU A 29 -2.51 1.74 9.71
C GLU A 29 -3.36 1.46 10.96
N LEU A 30 -4.25 2.40 11.31
CA LEU A 30 -5.19 2.23 12.42
C LEU A 30 -6.19 1.11 12.15
N TYR A 31 -6.65 1.01 10.92
CA TYR A 31 -7.54 -0.05 10.48
C TYR A 31 -6.86 -1.42 10.47
N TYR A 32 -5.65 -1.53 9.91
CA TYR A 32 -4.89 -2.80 9.95
C TYR A 32 -4.51 -3.20 11.37
N ALA A 33 -4.24 -2.23 12.25
CA ALA A 33 -4.04 -2.49 13.67
C ALA A 33 -5.29 -3.04 14.35
N ALA A 34 -6.48 -2.54 14.00
CA ALA A 34 -7.75 -3.08 14.47
C ALA A 34 -8.01 -4.48 13.90
N CYS A 35 -7.82 -4.70 12.60
CA CYS A 35 -7.91 -6.02 11.97
C CYS A 35 -6.95 -7.03 12.61
N GLY A 36 -5.73 -6.60 12.94
CA GLY A 36 -4.74 -7.43 13.63
C GLY A 36 -5.14 -7.87 15.05
N GLN A 37 -6.10 -7.19 15.70
CA GLN A 37 -6.67 -7.67 16.98
C GLN A 37 -7.58 -8.90 16.79
N TYR A 38 -8.08 -9.12 15.58
CA TYR A 38 -8.97 -10.23 15.21
C TYR A 38 -8.40 -10.96 13.99
N PRO A 39 -7.29 -11.72 14.15
CA PRO A 39 -6.64 -12.41 13.03
C PRO A 39 -7.61 -13.34 12.31
N ALA A 40 -7.74 -13.14 11.00
CA ALA A 40 -8.58 -13.93 10.12
C ALA A 40 -7.80 -14.32 8.85
N TRP A 41 -8.36 -15.19 8.03
CA TRP A 41 -7.79 -15.56 6.75
C TRP A 41 -8.15 -14.61 5.60
N GLY A 42 -8.95 -13.59 5.87
CA GLY A 42 -9.33 -12.53 4.95
C GLY A 42 -10.08 -11.42 5.66
N TYR A 43 -10.21 -10.30 4.96
CA TYR A 43 -10.97 -9.12 5.37
C TYR A 43 -11.65 -8.56 4.12
N VAL A 44 -12.68 -7.75 4.31
CA VAL A 44 -13.55 -7.27 3.22
C VAL A 44 -12.79 -6.61 2.07
N ASP A 45 -11.78 -5.82 2.39
CA ASP A 45 -11.07 -4.93 1.47
C ASP A 45 -9.58 -5.25 1.32
N HIS A 46 -9.08 -6.26 2.04
CA HIS A 46 -7.69 -6.68 1.92
C HIS A 46 -7.46 -8.14 2.31
N ALA A 47 -6.40 -8.70 1.76
CA ALA A 47 -5.89 -10.02 2.12
C ALA A 47 -5.19 -9.98 3.50
N PRO A 48 -4.98 -11.13 4.18
CA PRO A 48 -4.69 -11.16 5.62
C PRO A 48 -3.31 -10.68 6.03
N LEU A 49 -2.28 -10.70 5.15
CA LEU A 49 -0.89 -10.54 5.55
C LEU A 49 -0.60 -9.22 6.26
N VAL A 50 -1.18 -8.10 5.80
CA VAL A 50 -0.94 -6.78 6.40
C VAL A 50 -1.46 -6.72 7.84
N ALA A 51 -2.62 -7.30 8.12
CA ALA A 51 -3.18 -7.39 9.47
C ALA A 51 -2.35 -8.32 10.38
N TRP A 52 -1.83 -9.43 9.83
CA TRP A 52 -0.93 -10.32 10.57
C TRP A 52 0.41 -9.63 10.89
N VAL A 53 0.94 -8.82 9.96
CA VAL A 53 2.15 -8.01 10.22
C VAL A 53 1.85 -6.99 11.32
N ALA A 54 0.71 -6.29 11.28
CA ALA A 54 0.29 -5.36 12.34
C ALA A 54 0.21 -6.07 13.70
N HIS A 55 -0.41 -7.25 13.74
CA HIS A 55 -0.49 -8.07 14.96
C HIS A 55 0.90 -8.44 15.49
N ALA A 56 1.76 -9.00 14.64
CA ALA A 56 3.08 -9.47 15.02
C ALA A 56 3.99 -8.34 15.51
N THR A 57 4.01 -7.20 14.81
CA THR A 57 4.85 -6.06 15.21
C THR A 57 4.37 -5.44 16.52
N ARG A 58 3.06 -5.31 16.73
CA ARG A 58 2.51 -4.83 18.00
C ARG A 58 2.80 -5.79 19.15
N ALA A 59 2.66 -7.08 18.93
CA ALA A 59 2.94 -8.11 19.96
C ALA A 59 4.42 -8.17 20.34
N THR A 60 5.36 -7.87 19.42
CA THR A 60 6.80 -8.02 19.65
C THR A 60 7.52 -6.71 19.93
N LEU A 61 7.11 -5.60 19.29
CA LEU A 61 7.75 -4.28 19.39
C LEU A 61 6.92 -3.25 20.17
N GLY A 62 5.70 -3.64 20.60
CA GLY A 62 4.79 -2.79 21.34
C GLY A 62 3.91 -1.88 20.48
N ASP A 63 3.00 -1.15 21.12
CA ASP A 63 2.05 -0.24 20.47
C ASP A 63 2.70 1.11 20.20
N SER A 64 3.32 1.25 19.02
CA SER A 64 3.92 2.51 18.58
C SER A 64 3.90 2.63 17.05
N LEU A 65 3.96 3.86 16.58
CA LEU A 65 4.09 4.17 15.16
C LEU A 65 5.35 3.53 14.56
N PHE A 66 6.46 3.52 15.32
CA PHE A 66 7.69 2.84 14.92
C PHE A 66 7.49 1.34 14.72
N ALA A 67 6.77 0.68 15.64
CA ALA A 67 6.50 -0.76 15.55
C ALA A 67 5.70 -1.12 14.28
N LEU A 68 4.64 -0.37 13.99
CA LEU A 68 3.83 -0.60 12.78
C LEU A 68 4.65 -0.41 11.50
N ARG A 69 5.54 0.60 11.46
CA ARG A 69 6.34 0.97 10.29
C ARG A 69 7.68 0.24 10.20
N PHE A 70 7.97 -0.67 11.14
CA PHE A 70 9.24 -1.39 11.19
C PHE A 70 9.44 -2.30 9.96
N VAL A 71 8.44 -3.15 9.65
CA VAL A 71 8.53 -4.09 8.51
C VAL A 71 8.46 -3.37 7.15
N PRO A 72 7.62 -2.36 6.92
CA PRO A 72 7.70 -1.49 5.75
C PRO A 72 9.11 -0.92 5.51
N ALA A 73 9.77 -0.39 6.53
CA ALA A 73 11.13 0.12 6.42
C ALA A 73 12.16 -0.96 6.01
N LEU A 74 12.00 -2.21 6.47
CA LEU A 74 12.82 -3.33 6.01
C LEU A 74 12.53 -3.72 4.56
N SER A 75 11.30 -3.53 4.10
CA SER A 75 10.91 -3.76 2.70
C SER A 75 11.67 -2.84 1.73
N ALA A 76 12.02 -1.62 2.15
CA ALA A 76 12.86 -0.71 1.38
C ALA A 76 14.23 -1.34 1.08
N ALA A 77 14.89 -1.91 2.10
CA ALA A 77 16.17 -2.60 1.90
C ALA A 77 16.04 -3.82 0.99
N ALA A 78 14.97 -4.60 1.17
CA ALA A 78 14.72 -5.79 0.35
C ALA A 78 14.56 -5.44 -1.13
N LYS A 79 13.81 -4.36 -1.45
CA LYS A 79 13.64 -3.85 -2.83
C LYS A 79 14.96 -3.42 -3.45
N VAL A 80 15.74 -2.60 -2.75
CA VAL A 80 17.04 -2.12 -3.23
C VAL A 80 18.02 -3.28 -3.44
N TRP A 81 18.04 -4.24 -2.53
CA TRP A 81 18.88 -5.43 -2.65
C TRP A 81 18.48 -6.31 -3.84
N LEU A 82 17.17 -6.63 -3.96
CA LEU A 82 16.63 -7.42 -5.07
C LEU A 82 16.91 -6.74 -6.41
N ALA A 83 16.73 -5.44 -6.51
CA ALA A 83 17.00 -4.66 -7.71
C ALA A 83 18.45 -4.81 -8.17
N GLY A 84 19.42 -4.62 -7.26
CA GLY A 84 20.83 -4.82 -7.55
C GLY A 84 21.18 -6.27 -7.90
N TRP A 85 20.53 -7.23 -7.22
CA TRP A 85 20.70 -8.65 -7.50
C TRP A 85 20.18 -9.02 -8.89
N MET A 86 19.00 -8.53 -9.28
CA MET A 86 18.43 -8.75 -10.61
C MET A 86 19.33 -8.19 -11.72
N ALA A 87 19.87 -6.99 -11.54
CA ALA A 87 20.84 -6.41 -12.48
C ALA A 87 22.07 -7.32 -12.64
N ARG A 88 22.58 -7.88 -11.54
CA ARG A 88 23.68 -8.85 -11.58
C ARG A 88 23.32 -10.12 -12.36
N GLU A 89 22.15 -10.71 -12.09
CA GLU A 89 21.69 -11.94 -12.79
C GLU A 89 21.50 -11.73 -14.29
N MET A 90 21.18 -10.50 -14.71
CA MET A 90 21.13 -10.11 -16.13
C MET A 90 22.50 -9.79 -16.73
N GLY A 91 23.59 -9.98 -15.98
CA GLY A 91 24.97 -9.77 -16.44
C GLY A 91 25.52 -8.38 -16.16
N GLY A 92 24.80 -7.54 -15.39
CA GLY A 92 25.26 -6.21 -15.00
C GLY A 92 26.45 -6.26 -14.04
N ARG A 93 27.43 -5.40 -14.29
CA ARG A 93 28.62 -5.21 -13.46
C ARG A 93 28.33 -4.23 -12.32
N ARG A 94 29.38 -3.67 -11.72
CA ARG A 94 29.29 -2.80 -10.54
C ARG A 94 28.42 -1.56 -10.78
N PHE A 95 28.52 -0.94 -11.95
CA PHE A 95 27.78 0.26 -12.28
C PHE A 95 26.27 -0.02 -12.44
N ALA A 96 25.91 -1.05 -13.22
CA ALA A 96 24.51 -1.43 -13.40
C ALA A 96 23.83 -1.76 -12.05
N GLN A 97 24.51 -2.52 -11.18
CA GLN A 97 24.00 -2.85 -9.85
C GLN A 97 23.79 -1.59 -9.00
N ALA A 98 24.75 -0.64 -9.00
CA ALA A 98 24.62 0.60 -8.25
C ALA A 98 23.55 1.51 -8.82
N LEU A 99 23.48 1.67 -10.15
CA LEU A 99 22.48 2.50 -10.82
C LEU A 99 21.06 2.01 -10.55
N THR A 100 20.83 0.70 -10.62
CA THR A 100 19.53 0.09 -10.30
C THR A 100 19.17 0.30 -8.84
N ALA A 101 20.11 0.07 -7.93
CA ALA A 101 19.89 0.26 -6.49
C ALA A 101 19.53 1.70 -6.16
N VAL A 102 20.24 2.67 -6.76
CA VAL A 102 19.93 4.10 -6.59
C VAL A 102 18.57 4.45 -7.20
N ALA A 103 18.29 4.04 -8.43
CA ALA A 103 17.02 4.33 -9.09
C ALA A 103 15.82 3.77 -8.29
N THR A 104 15.99 2.60 -7.65
CA THR A 104 14.96 2.01 -6.78
C THR A 104 14.85 2.77 -5.47
N LEU A 105 15.97 3.14 -4.84
CA LEU A 105 16.02 3.89 -3.57
C LEU A 105 15.31 5.24 -3.67
N VAL A 106 15.53 5.96 -4.79
CA VAL A 106 15.04 7.35 -4.92
C VAL A 106 13.67 7.46 -5.60
N ALA A 107 13.07 6.35 -6.02
CA ALA A 107 11.75 6.38 -6.66
C ALA A 107 10.66 6.83 -5.66
N PRO A 108 9.93 7.93 -5.93
CA PRO A 108 8.94 8.47 -5.00
C PRO A 108 7.93 7.45 -4.51
N ILE A 109 7.46 6.57 -5.40
CA ILE A 109 6.46 5.56 -5.04
C ILE A 109 6.94 4.58 -3.96
N TYR A 110 8.21 4.18 -3.97
CA TYR A 110 8.76 3.27 -2.96
C TYR A 110 9.07 4.03 -1.67
N LEU A 111 9.58 5.26 -1.77
CA LEU A 111 9.74 6.14 -0.60
C LEU A 111 8.41 6.36 0.13
N THR A 112 7.33 6.54 -0.63
CA THR A 112 5.99 6.71 -0.08
C THR A 112 5.52 5.46 0.66
N PHE A 113 5.46 4.31 -0.02
CA PHE A 113 4.84 3.12 0.56
C PHE A 113 5.68 2.43 1.63
N ASP A 114 6.98 2.66 1.68
CA ASP A 114 7.84 2.12 2.75
C ASP A 114 7.79 2.93 4.05
N ASN A 115 7.10 4.08 4.02
CA ASN A 115 6.99 4.97 5.17
C ASN A 115 5.79 4.68 6.08
N PHE A 116 4.85 3.84 5.67
CA PHE A 116 3.70 3.44 6.48
C PHE A 116 3.31 1.98 6.23
N LEU A 117 2.61 1.38 7.19
CA LEU A 117 2.16 0.00 7.05
C LEU A 117 1.06 -0.09 6.00
N SER A 118 1.36 -0.79 4.90
CA SER A 118 0.42 -1.06 3.82
C SER A 118 0.85 -2.32 3.08
N MET A 119 -0.10 -3.02 2.49
CA MET A 119 0.19 -4.13 1.57
C MET A 119 1.05 -3.69 0.38
N ASN A 120 1.00 -2.40 0.02
CA ASN A 120 1.79 -1.82 -1.08
C ASN A 120 3.30 -1.74 -0.76
N ALA A 121 3.70 -1.75 0.51
CA ALA A 121 5.11 -1.82 0.91
C ALA A 121 5.72 -3.20 0.57
N PHE A 122 4.93 -4.27 0.72
CA PHE A 122 5.38 -5.66 0.54
C PHE A 122 5.23 -6.16 -0.89
N GLU A 123 4.24 -5.67 -1.60
CA GLU A 123 3.89 -6.12 -2.97
C GLU A 123 5.08 -6.08 -3.94
N PRO A 124 5.88 -4.97 -4.04
CA PRO A 124 7.05 -4.92 -4.92
C PRO A 124 8.13 -5.95 -4.53
N VAL A 125 8.30 -6.22 -3.23
CA VAL A 125 9.27 -7.24 -2.77
C VAL A 125 8.85 -8.63 -3.26
N LEU A 126 7.57 -8.99 -3.12
CA LEU A 126 7.04 -10.30 -3.49
C LEU A 126 7.05 -10.51 -5.01
N TRP A 127 6.65 -9.50 -5.79
CA TRP A 127 6.73 -9.57 -7.25
C TRP A 127 8.18 -9.72 -7.73
N MET A 128 9.10 -8.92 -7.17
CA MET A 128 10.50 -8.96 -7.56
C MET A 128 11.20 -10.23 -7.10
N ALA A 129 10.82 -10.79 -5.96
CA ALA A 129 11.32 -12.10 -5.54
C ALA A 129 10.88 -13.21 -6.52
N CYS A 130 9.62 -13.18 -6.98
CA CYS A 130 9.16 -14.07 -8.06
C CYS A 130 9.91 -13.83 -9.37
N ALA A 131 10.10 -12.58 -9.80
CA ALA A 131 10.88 -12.25 -11.00
C ALA A 131 12.34 -12.70 -10.88
N ALA A 132 12.94 -12.58 -9.69
CA ALA A 132 14.28 -13.06 -9.40
C ALA A 132 14.38 -14.60 -9.56
N VAL A 133 13.39 -15.34 -9.10
CA VAL A 133 13.32 -16.80 -9.31
C VAL A 133 13.22 -17.13 -10.79
N VAL A 134 12.36 -16.42 -11.55
CA VAL A 134 12.27 -16.60 -13.02
C VAL A 134 13.62 -16.33 -13.69
N LEU A 135 14.31 -15.23 -13.35
CA LEU A 135 15.64 -14.94 -13.87
C LEU A 135 16.63 -16.08 -13.61
N ARG A 136 16.60 -16.62 -12.40
CA ARG A 136 17.49 -17.73 -12.03
C ARG A 136 17.22 -18.99 -12.84
N ILE A 137 15.95 -19.33 -13.08
CA ILE A 137 15.53 -20.46 -13.92
C ILE A 137 16.00 -20.23 -15.37
N LEU A 138 15.75 -19.04 -15.92
CA LEU A 138 16.18 -18.67 -17.28
C LEU A 138 17.71 -18.68 -17.45
N ASN A 139 18.46 -18.50 -16.38
CA ASN A 139 19.92 -18.64 -16.34
C ASN A 139 20.40 -20.09 -16.17
N GLY A 140 19.50 -21.08 -16.26
CA GLY A 140 19.84 -22.51 -16.14
C GLY A 140 19.86 -23.01 -14.68
N GLY A 141 19.19 -22.31 -13.77
CA GLY A 141 19.00 -22.77 -12.40
C GLY A 141 18.13 -24.03 -12.30
N ASP A 142 18.14 -24.65 -11.12
CA ASP A 142 17.35 -25.86 -10.86
C ASP A 142 15.85 -25.59 -11.08
N GLN A 143 15.18 -26.47 -11.81
CA GLN A 143 13.74 -26.41 -12.06
C GLN A 143 12.89 -26.45 -10.79
N ARG A 144 13.41 -26.99 -9.69
CA ARG A 144 12.78 -26.97 -8.37
C ARG A 144 12.53 -25.55 -7.84
N LEU A 145 13.21 -24.56 -8.39
CA LEU A 145 12.96 -23.14 -8.04
C LEU A 145 11.53 -22.70 -8.34
N TRP A 146 10.79 -23.41 -9.21
CA TRP A 146 9.36 -23.17 -9.38
C TRP A 146 8.55 -23.37 -8.09
N MET A 147 9.02 -24.27 -7.20
CA MET A 147 8.39 -24.44 -5.87
C MET A 147 8.57 -23.18 -5.02
N LEU A 148 9.76 -22.57 -5.06
CA LEU A 148 10.02 -21.29 -4.38
C LEU A 148 9.19 -20.15 -4.98
N PHE A 149 9.09 -20.09 -6.32
CA PHE A 149 8.18 -19.17 -7.00
C PHE A 149 6.75 -19.32 -6.46
N GLY A 150 6.25 -20.56 -6.40
CA GLY A 150 4.92 -20.85 -5.91
C GLY A 150 4.70 -20.43 -4.46
N ALA A 151 5.68 -20.68 -3.58
CA ALA A 151 5.60 -20.26 -2.19
C ALA A 151 5.53 -18.72 -2.05
N ILE A 152 6.39 -17.99 -2.78
CA ILE A 152 6.40 -16.52 -2.77
C ILE A 152 5.10 -15.98 -3.38
N ALA A 153 4.63 -16.56 -4.49
CA ALA A 153 3.39 -16.15 -5.13
C ALA A 153 2.17 -16.38 -4.24
N GLY A 154 2.12 -17.51 -3.51
CA GLY A 154 1.07 -17.79 -2.54
C GLY A 154 1.06 -16.77 -1.38
N ILE A 155 2.21 -16.42 -0.83
CA ILE A 155 2.34 -15.35 0.16
C ILE A 155 1.96 -14.00 -0.46
N GLY A 156 2.31 -13.76 -1.72
CA GLY A 156 1.91 -12.58 -2.48
C GLY A 156 0.40 -12.44 -2.60
N LEU A 157 -0.32 -13.53 -2.83
CA LEU A 157 -1.78 -13.57 -2.84
C LEU A 157 -2.39 -13.28 -1.46
N LEU A 158 -1.75 -13.74 -0.38
CA LEU A 158 -2.14 -13.39 0.99
C LEU A 158 -1.79 -11.95 1.36
N ASN A 159 -0.92 -11.28 0.59
CA ASN A 159 -0.66 -9.85 0.73
C ASN A 159 -1.68 -9.02 -0.06
N LYS A 160 -1.85 -9.33 -1.35
CA LYS A 160 -2.73 -8.59 -2.25
C LYS A 160 -3.09 -9.43 -3.47
N HIS A 161 -4.37 -9.47 -3.82
CA HIS A 161 -4.86 -10.28 -4.95
C HIS A 161 -4.29 -9.82 -6.31
N SER A 162 -3.73 -8.61 -6.41
CA SER A 162 -3.02 -8.12 -7.59
C SER A 162 -1.81 -8.99 -8.01
N MET A 163 -1.32 -9.86 -7.13
CA MET A 163 -0.34 -10.90 -7.50
C MET A 163 -0.83 -11.80 -8.64
N LEU A 164 -2.15 -11.93 -8.85
CA LEU A 164 -2.74 -12.63 -9.99
C LEU A 164 -2.39 -11.95 -11.31
N PHE A 165 -2.38 -10.61 -11.37
CA PHE A 165 -1.99 -9.87 -12.59
C PHE A 165 -0.51 -10.10 -12.92
N PHE A 166 0.36 -10.11 -11.92
CA PHE A 166 1.76 -10.48 -12.16
C PHE A 166 1.90 -11.93 -12.61
N GLY A 167 1.15 -12.84 -11.99
CA GLY A 167 1.11 -14.26 -12.36
C GLY A 167 0.65 -14.46 -13.80
N SER A 168 -0.44 -13.80 -14.23
CA SER A 168 -0.94 -13.82 -15.62
C SER A 168 0.13 -13.30 -16.59
N GLY A 169 0.78 -12.19 -16.23
CA GLY A 169 1.88 -11.61 -17.01
C GLY A 169 3.05 -12.56 -17.17
N VAL A 170 3.46 -13.27 -16.12
CA VAL A 170 4.53 -14.29 -16.20
C VAL A 170 4.11 -15.47 -17.09
N VAL A 171 2.88 -15.98 -16.91
CA VAL A 171 2.35 -17.09 -17.73
C VAL A 171 2.32 -16.70 -19.21
N ILE A 172 1.76 -15.53 -19.55
CA ILE A 172 1.70 -15.04 -20.92
C ILE A 172 3.12 -14.79 -21.45
N GLY A 173 4.01 -14.23 -20.63
CA GLY A 173 5.40 -14.02 -21.00
C GLY A 173 6.14 -15.33 -21.32
N LEU A 174 5.91 -16.38 -20.55
CA LEU A 174 6.43 -17.72 -20.84
C LEU A 174 5.88 -18.25 -22.18
N LEU A 175 4.56 -18.14 -22.41
CA LEU A 175 3.91 -18.61 -23.65
C LEU A 175 4.46 -17.93 -24.90
N LEU A 176 4.71 -16.62 -24.84
CA LEU A 176 5.15 -15.80 -25.96
C LEU A 176 6.66 -15.89 -26.24
N THR A 177 7.42 -16.65 -25.42
CA THR A 177 8.88 -16.74 -25.53
C THR A 177 9.34 -18.20 -25.66
N PRO A 178 10.62 -18.45 -26.02
CA PRO A 178 11.18 -19.79 -25.97
C PRO A 178 11.11 -20.46 -24.59
N ALA A 179 10.87 -19.69 -23.52
CA ALA A 179 10.68 -20.20 -22.17
C ALA A 179 9.35 -20.97 -21.98
N ARG A 180 8.48 -21.03 -23.00
CA ARG A 180 7.26 -21.89 -22.97
C ARG A 180 7.54 -23.36 -22.64
N ARG A 181 8.78 -23.82 -22.83
CA ARG A 181 9.23 -25.15 -22.41
C ARG A 181 9.12 -25.41 -20.91
N GLU A 182 9.07 -24.36 -20.09
CA GLU A 182 8.92 -24.48 -18.64
C GLU A 182 7.58 -25.13 -18.24
N PHE A 183 6.55 -25.02 -19.08
CA PHE A 183 5.26 -25.70 -18.87
C PHE A 183 5.37 -27.23 -18.93
N SER A 184 6.42 -27.78 -19.56
CA SER A 184 6.70 -29.22 -19.56
C SER A 184 7.35 -29.70 -18.28
N SER A 185 7.83 -28.79 -17.42
CA SER A 185 8.43 -29.13 -16.13
C SER A 185 7.34 -29.45 -15.11
N LYS A 186 7.41 -30.62 -14.48
CA LYS A 186 6.51 -30.94 -13.35
C LYS A 186 6.62 -29.93 -12.20
N TRP A 187 7.79 -29.32 -12.03
CA TRP A 187 8.05 -28.38 -10.94
C TRP A 187 7.30 -27.07 -11.11
N PHE A 188 7.01 -26.65 -12.36
CA PHE A 188 6.12 -25.53 -12.62
C PHE A 188 4.73 -25.76 -12.01
N TRP A 189 4.15 -26.94 -12.27
CA TRP A 189 2.82 -27.29 -11.75
C TRP A 189 2.80 -27.55 -10.24
N VAL A 190 3.89 -28.11 -9.70
CA VAL A 190 4.08 -28.23 -8.25
C VAL A 190 4.14 -26.84 -7.62
N GLY A 191 4.86 -25.89 -8.22
CA GLY A 191 4.87 -24.49 -7.77
C GLY A 191 3.48 -23.85 -7.79
N ALA A 192 2.74 -24.05 -8.88
CA ALA A 192 1.35 -23.56 -8.98
C ALA A 192 0.45 -24.16 -7.87
N ALA A 193 0.59 -25.47 -7.62
CA ALA A 193 -0.14 -26.14 -6.54
C ALA A 193 0.24 -25.61 -5.14
N ILE A 194 1.51 -25.31 -4.90
CA ILE A 194 1.98 -24.68 -3.64
C ILE A 194 1.35 -23.28 -3.49
N ALA A 195 1.37 -22.46 -4.53
CA ALA A 195 0.76 -21.12 -4.50
C ALA A 195 -0.74 -21.22 -4.17
N PHE A 196 -1.45 -22.13 -4.82
CA PHE A 196 -2.86 -22.38 -4.57
C PHE A 196 -3.11 -22.87 -3.13
N ALA A 197 -2.31 -23.83 -2.64
CA ALA A 197 -2.45 -24.36 -1.29
C ALA A 197 -2.26 -23.29 -0.20
N ILE A 198 -1.29 -22.37 -0.39
CA ILE A 198 -1.05 -21.25 0.54
C ILE A 198 -2.21 -20.24 0.48
N PHE A 199 -2.77 -19.99 -0.70
CA PHE A 199 -3.89 -19.06 -0.89
C PHE A 199 -5.24 -19.66 -0.50
N LEU A 200 -5.39 -20.98 -0.50
CA LEU A 200 -6.66 -21.68 -0.28
C LEU A 200 -7.41 -21.25 0.99
N PRO A 201 -6.77 -21.05 2.16
CA PRO A 201 -7.47 -20.57 3.35
C PRO A 201 -8.17 -19.22 3.14
N ASN A 202 -7.55 -18.28 2.42
CA ASN A 202 -8.17 -16.99 2.09
C ASN A 202 -9.34 -17.18 1.13
N LEU A 203 -9.19 -18.02 0.11
CA LEU A 203 -10.27 -18.32 -0.84
C LEU A 203 -11.47 -18.98 -0.16
N LEU A 204 -11.23 -19.88 0.82
CA LEU A 204 -12.28 -20.49 1.62
C LEU A 204 -12.97 -19.47 2.53
N TRP A 205 -12.22 -18.51 3.07
CA TRP A 205 -12.78 -17.41 3.84
C TRP A 205 -13.68 -16.53 2.96
N GLU A 206 -13.23 -16.11 1.78
CA GLU A 206 -14.00 -15.34 0.81
C GLU A 206 -15.31 -16.05 0.46
N TRP A 207 -15.24 -17.35 0.20
CA TRP A 207 -16.43 -18.16 -0.12
C TRP A 207 -17.42 -18.23 1.05
N ARG A 208 -16.95 -18.43 2.26
CA ARG A 208 -17.80 -18.52 3.46
C ARG A 208 -18.49 -17.19 3.78
N GLU A 209 -17.80 -16.08 3.58
CA GLU A 209 -18.32 -14.74 3.85
C GLU A 209 -19.10 -14.14 2.66
N GLY A 210 -19.35 -14.93 1.60
CA GLY A 210 -20.16 -14.50 0.45
C GLY A 210 -19.44 -13.58 -0.53
N TRP A 211 -18.12 -13.74 -0.70
CA TRP A 211 -17.26 -12.98 -1.64
C TRP A 211 -17.24 -11.46 -1.38
N PRO A 212 -16.91 -11.02 -0.18
CA PRO A 212 -16.93 -9.60 0.19
C PRO A 212 -16.01 -8.74 -0.68
N THR A 213 -14.84 -9.25 -1.09
CA THR A 213 -13.94 -8.54 -2.02
C THR A 213 -14.61 -8.28 -3.36
N ILE A 214 -15.39 -9.22 -3.91
CA ILE A 214 -16.12 -9.02 -5.16
C ILE A 214 -17.26 -8.01 -4.97
N ALA A 215 -17.96 -8.05 -3.84
CA ALA A 215 -18.99 -7.08 -3.50
C ALA A 215 -18.40 -5.66 -3.43
N LEU A 216 -17.27 -5.49 -2.75
CA LEU A 216 -16.54 -4.22 -2.68
C LEU A 216 -16.13 -3.72 -4.08
N LEU A 217 -15.51 -4.56 -4.90
CA LEU A 217 -15.07 -4.18 -6.25
C LEU A 217 -16.23 -3.65 -7.11
N ARG A 218 -17.42 -4.26 -7.01
CA ARG A 218 -18.61 -3.79 -7.72
C ARG A 218 -19.08 -2.40 -7.28
N HIS A 219 -18.90 -2.05 -6.00
CA HIS A 219 -19.25 -0.73 -5.48
C HIS A 219 -18.22 0.34 -5.85
N VAL A 220 -16.95 -0.02 -5.86
CA VAL A 220 -15.84 0.91 -6.07
C VAL A 220 -15.61 1.21 -7.56
N VAL A 221 -15.88 0.24 -8.45
CA VAL A 221 -15.79 0.45 -9.91
C VAL A 221 -16.92 1.37 -10.37
N GLY A 222 -16.56 2.61 -10.73
CA GLY A 222 -17.46 3.65 -11.22
C GLY A 222 -17.76 4.80 -10.26
N GLY A 223 -17.29 4.76 -9.00
CA GLY A 223 -17.52 5.83 -8.02
C GLY A 223 -16.25 6.39 -7.40
N LYS A 224 -15.43 5.56 -6.80
CA LYS A 224 -14.28 5.97 -5.99
C LYS A 224 -13.00 6.22 -6.81
N TYR A 225 -12.78 5.46 -7.89
CA TYR A 225 -11.55 5.55 -8.66
C TYR A 225 -11.61 6.69 -9.67
N ALA A 226 -10.55 7.49 -9.72
CA ALA A 226 -10.37 8.45 -10.79
C ALA A 226 -10.13 7.68 -12.10
N THR A 227 -10.98 7.93 -13.11
CA THR A 227 -10.74 7.42 -14.47
C THR A 227 -9.63 8.24 -15.10
N VAL A 228 -8.49 7.62 -15.35
CA VAL A 228 -7.32 8.25 -15.97
C VAL A 228 -7.27 7.81 -17.42
N ALA A 229 -7.06 8.76 -18.35
CA ALA A 229 -6.86 8.41 -19.75
C ALA A 229 -5.58 7.56 -19.91
N PRO A 230 -5.51 6.63 -20.90
CA PRO A 230 -4.34 5.73 -21.04
C PRO A 230 -3.00 6.46 -21.16
N TRP A 231 -2.98 7.64 -21.81
CA TRP A 231 -1.78 8.45 -21.94
C TRP A 231 -1.35 9.07 -20.61
N ASP A 232 -2.31 9.61 -19.87
CA ASP A 232 -2.06 10.20 -18.56
C ASP A 232 -1.60 9.11 -17.57
N TYR A 233 -2.19 7.90 -17.67
CA TYR A 233 -1.75 6.74 -16.89
C TYR A 233 -0.25 6.46 -17.09
N ILE A 234 0.23 6.47 -18.36
CA ILE A 234 1.67 6.27 -18.68
C ILE A 234 2.52 7.46 -18.20
N TRP A 235 2.02 8.69 -18.34
CA TRP A 235 2.73 9.87 -17.87
C TRP A 235 2.92 9.86 -16.34
N GLU A 236 1.88 9.54 -15.60
CA GLU A 236 1.93 9.45 -14.14
C GLU A 236 2.90 8.37 -13.65
N GLN A 237 3.11 7.28 -14.41
CA GLN A 237 4.16 6.31 -14.09
C GLN A 237 5.56 6.95 -14.07
N THR A 238 5.83 7.93 -14.93
CA THR A 238 7.12 8.64 -14.93
C THR A 238 7.30 9.47 -13.67
N LEU A 239 6.23 10.09 -13.16
CA LEU A 239 6.25 10.84 -11.90
C LEU A 239 6.47 9.90 -10.70
N LEU A 240 5.76 8.79 -10.67
CA LEU A 240 5.86 7.80 -9.59
C LEU A 240 7.24 7.17 -9.48
N THR A 241 7.91 6.94 -10.63
CA THR A 241 9.24 6.30 -10.67
C THR A 241 10.40 7.29 -10.68
N LEU A 242 10.15 8.59 -10.56
CA LEU A 242 11.05 9.71 -10.78
C LEU A 242 11.30 9.96 -12.29
N PRO A 243 10.95 11.12 -12.86
CA PRO A 243 11.07 11.39 -14.30
C PRO A 243 12.45 11.11 -14.88
N LEU A 244 13.51 11.40 -14.11
CA LEU A 244 14.90 11.15 -14.53
C LEU A 244 15.24 9.65 -14.65
N SER A 245 14.43 8.76 -14.07
CA SER A 245 14.59 7.31 -14.22
C SER A 245 13.89 6.76 -15.48
N ALA A 246 13.06 7.56 -16.16
CA ALA A 246 12.32 7.10 -17.34
C ALA A 246 13.23 6.54 -18.45
N PRO A 247 14.35 7.16 -18.82
CA PRO A 247 15.26 6.56 -19.80
C PRO A 247 15.82 5.20 -19.37
N ILE A 248 15.91 4.93 -18.06
CA ILE A 248 16.41 3.66 -17.54
C ILE A 248 15.36 2.56 -17.76
N TRP A 249 14.12 2.75 -17.28
CA TRP A 249 13.11 1.71 -17.42
C TRP A 249 12.63 1.53 -18.88
N ILE A 250 12.57 2.60 -19.70
CA ILE A 250 12.30 2.50 -21.13
C ILE A 250 13.44 1.71 -21.84
N GLY A 251 14.71 2.05 -21.54
CA GLY A 251 15.86 1.29 -22.01
C GLY A 251 15.84 -0.15 -21.54
N GLY A 252 15.29 -0.41 -20.35
CA GLY A 252 15.08 -1.76 -19.82
C GLY A 252 14.09 -2.57 -20.64
N LEU A 253 12.96 -1.97 -20.98
CA LEU A 253 11.98 -2.61 -21.87
C LEU A 253 12.58 -2.89 -23.24
N TRP A 254 13.30 -1.94 -23.81
CA TRP A 254 14.06 -2.14 -25.07
C TRP A 254 15.07 -3.28 -24.96
N PHE A 255 15.88 -3.32 -23.89
CA PHE A 255 16.86 -4.35 -23.65
C PHE A 255 16.22 -5.74 -23.62
N LEU A 256 15.14 -5.91 -22.89
CA LEU A 256 14.44 -7.18 -22.73
C LEU A 256 13.78 -7.66 -24.04
N LEU A 257 13.30 -6.75 -24.89
CA LEU A 257 12.57 -7.10 -26.11
C LEU A 257 13.44 -7.17 -27.35
N ARG A 258 14.50 -6.37 -27.45
CA ARG A 258 15.26 -6.16 -28.69
C ARG A 258 16.75 -6.49 -28.60
N ASP A 259 17.41 -6.24 -27.46
CA ASP A 259 18.83 -6.51 -27.31
C ASP A 259 19.07 -8.03 -27.21
N MET A 260 20.04 -8.55 -27.98
CA MET A 260 20.37 -9.98 -28.02
C MET A 260 20.77 -10.54 -26.65
N ARG A 261 21.36 -9.72 -25.79
CA ARG A 261 21.77 -10.09 -24.43
C ARG A 261 20.56 -10.19 -23.47
N GLY A 262 19.54 -9.35 -23.69
CA GLY A 262 18.34 -9.26 -22.85
C GLY A 262 17.20 -10.17 -23.28
N LYS A 263 17.15 -10.53 -24.57
CA LYS A 263 16.03 -11.28 -25.19
C LYS A 263 15.67 -12.58 -24.47
N ARG A 264 16.63 -13.24 -23.84
CA ARG A 264 16.37 -14.45 -23.05
C ARG A 264 15.50 -14.19 -21.83
N TYR A 265 15.42 -12.95 -21.38
CA TYR A 265 14.61 -12.50 -20.25
C TYR A 265 13.32 -11.79 -20.69
N ALA A 266 12.93 -11.90 -21.95
CA ALA A 266 11.75 -11.22 -22.51
C ALA A 266 10.45 -11.57 -21.77
N VAL A 267 10.40 -12.67 -21.01
CA VAL A 267 9.31 -13.01 -20.11
C VAL A 267 8.96 -11.84 -19.19
N LEU A 268 9.96 -11.14 -18.64
CA LEU A 268 9.76 -10.00 -17.73
C LEU A 268 9.19 -8.78 -18.46
N ALA A 269 9.59 -8.54 -19.71
CA ALA A 269 9.01 -7.47 -20.53
C ALA A 269 7.55 -7.74 -20.83
N TRP A 270 7.21 -8.96 -21.20
CA TRP A 270 5.83 -9.38 -21.46
C TRP A 270 5.01 -9.32 -20.17
N ALA A 271 5.56 -9.74 -19.03
CA ALA A 271 4.89 -9.61 -17.74
C ALA A 271 4.53 -8.15 -17.44
N TYR A 272 5.45 -7.19 -17.65
CA TYR A 272 5.17 -5.77 -17.52
C TYR A 272 4.07 -5.29 -18.49
N LEU A 273 4.17 -5.64 -19.77
CA LEU A 273 3.21 -5.19 -20.80
C LEU A 273 1.81 -5.74 -20.57
N VAL A 274 1.70 -6.99 -20.13
CA VAL A 274 0.40 -7.60 -19.79
C VAL A 274 -0.22 -6.89 -18.60
N VAL A 275 0.54 -6.71 -17.50
CA VAL A 275 0.03 -5.99 -16.33
C VAL A 275 -0.35 -4.54 -16.68
N LEU A 276 0.45 -3.84 -17.50
CA LEU A 276 0.10 -2.51 -17.99
C LEU A 276 -1.23 -2.52 -18.76
N ALA A 277 -1.42 -3.47 -19.66
CA ALA A 277 -2.65 -3.60 -20.43
C ALA A 277 -3.86 -3.91 -19.52
N GLU A 278 -3.68 -4.81 -18.55
CA GLU A 278 -4.70 -5.14 -17.55
C GLU A 278 -5.06 -3.90 -16.71
N MET A 279 -4.09 -3.14 -16.23
CA MET A 279 -4.32 -1.93 -15.43
C MET A 279 -5.05 -0.84 -16.22
N ILE A 280 -4.67 -0.61 -17.47
CA ILE A 280 -5.37 0.34 -18.35
C ILE A 280 -6.79 -0.15 -18.66
N GLY A 281 -6.95 -1.44 -19.00
CA GLY A 281 -8.24 -2.02 -19.37
C GLY A 281 -9.24 -2.11 -18.22
N LEU A 282 -8.75 -2.31 -16.99
CA LEU A 282 -9.56 -2.42 -15.77
C LEU A 282 -9.66 -1.09 -14.99
N HIS A 283 -9.12 0.02 -15.52
CA HIS A 283 -9.06 1.31 -14.84
C HIS A 283 -8.44 1.21 -13.44
N GLY A 284 -7.34 0.42 -13.33
CA GLY A 284 -6.63 0.21 -12.07
C GLY A 284 -5.98 1.51 -11.57
N LYS A 285 -5.81 1.61 -10.24
CA LYS A 285 -5.10 2.76 -9.64
C LYS A 285 -3.68 2.84 -10.21
N ILE A 286 -3.20 4.06 -10.42
CA ILE A 286 -1.91 4.36 -11.07
C ILE A 286 -0.74 3.61 -10.44
N TYR A 287 -0.73 3.51 -9.12
CA TYR A 287 0.36 2.87 -8.38
C TYR A 287 0.33 1.32 -8.42
N TYR A 288 -0.72 0.69 -8.97
CA TYR A 288 -0.78 -0.78 -9.05
C TYR A 288 0.28 -1.38 -9.99
N LEU A 289 0.82 -0.59 -10.91
CA LEU A 289 1.91 -1.01 -11.79
C LEU A 289 3.29 -0.84 -11.15
N ALA A 290 3.40 -0.08 -10.04
CA ALA A 290 4.68 0.23 -9.40
C ALA A 290 5.57 -1.00 -9.13
N PRO A 291 5.05 -2.16 -8.67
CA PRO A 291 5.88 -3.34 -8.43
C PRO A 291 6.69 -3.79 -9.65
N ALA A 292 6.19 -3.59 -10.86
CA ALA A 292 6.82 -4.07 -12.09
C ALA A 292 8.02 -3.23 -12.56
N TYR A 293 8.20 -1.99 -12.07
CA TYR A 293 9.27 -1.13 -12.56
C TYR A 293 10.68 -1.58 -12.15
N ILE A 294 10.83 -2.23 -11.00
CA ILE A 294 12.16 -2.62 -10.51
C ILE A 294 12.87 -3.56 -11.51
N MET A 295 12.14 -4.48 -12.15
CA MET A 295 12.73 -5.37 -13.16
C MET A 295 13.17 -4.62 -14.43
N LEU A 296 12.42 -3.56 -14.81
CA LEU A 296 12.81 -2.70 -15.94
C LEU A 296 13.99 -1.80 -15.59
N LEU A 297 14.04 -1.26 -14.37
CA LEU A 297 15.19 -0.49 -13.87
C LEU A 297 16.46 -1.34 -13.85
N ALA A 298 16.35 -2.63 -13.44
CA ALA A 298 17.47 -3.56 -13.46
C ALA A 298 17.97 -3.82 -14.89
N ALA A 299 17.06 -4.14 -15.79
CA ALA A 299 17.37 -4.39 -17.20
C ALA A 299 17.97 -3.16 -17.90
N GLY A 300 17.39 -1.98 -17.65
CA GLY A 300 17.86 -0.72 -18.24
C GLY A 300 19.22 -0.28 -17.74
N SER A 301 19.51 -0.51 -16.47
CA SER A 301 20.85 -0.25 -15.93
C SER A 301 21.92 -1.14 -16.59
N VAL A 302 21.58 -2.42 -16.88
CA VAL A 302 22.47 -3.33 -17.62
C VAL A 302 22.64 -2.85 -19.04
N TRP A 303 21.57 -2.39 -19.70
CA TRP A 303 21.64 -1.84 -21.05
C TRP A 303 22.53 -0.59 -21.10
N ILE A 304 22.34 0.38 -20.20
CA ILE A 304 23.13 1.63 -20.12
C ILE A 304 24.61 1.31 -19.85
N GLU A 305 24.92 0.38 -18.94
CA GLU A 305 26.31 -0.04 -18.71
C GLU A 305 26.97 -0.61 -19.95
N GLY A 306 26.21 -1.25 -20.83
CA GLY A 306 26.68 -1.80 -22.09
C GLY A 306 26.90 -0.79 -23.21
N ILE A 307 26.43 0.45 -23.08
CA ILE A 307 26.61 1.50 -24.08
C ILE A 307 28.09 1.94 -24.09
N ALA A 308 28.76 1.78 -25.24
CA ALA A 308 30.19 1.98 -25.35
C ALA A 308 30.71 3.34 -24.91
N TRP A 309 30.01 4.44 -25.26
CA TRP A 309 30.42 5.78 -24.90
C TRP A 309 30.24 6.08 -23.40
N VAL A 310 29.22 5.48 -22.75
CA VAL A 310 29.02 5.57 -21.28
C VAL A 310 30.21 4.98 -20.52
N GLY A 311 30.87 3.97 -21.11
CA GLY A 311 32.09 3.39 -20.54
C GLY A 311 33.37 4.17 -20.83
N ARG A 312 33.40 4.90 -21.97
CA ARG A 312 34.59 5.68 -22.40
C ARG A 312 34.70 7.02 -21.71
N VAL A 313 33.57 7.68 -21.44
CA VAL A 313 33.54 9.01 -20.81
C VAL A 313 33.43 8.84 -19.29
N ARG A 314 34.54 8.99 -18.60
CA ARG A 314 34.68 8.64 -17.17
C ARG A 314 33.69 9.31 -16.23
N TRP A 315 33.26 10.54 -16.54
CA TRP A 315 32.35 11.32 -15.68
C TRP A 315 30.87 10.96 -15.86
N VAL A 316 30.47 10.31 -16.95
CA VAL A 316 29.06 10.01 -17.25
C VAL A 316 28.40 9.11 -16.19
N ARG A 317 29.10 8.06 -15.79
CA ARG A 317 28.59 7.11 -14.78
C ARG A 317 28.33 7.76 -13.42
N PRO A 318 29.31 8.48 -12.81
CA PRO A 318 29.04 9.18 -11.57
C PRO A 318 28.01 10.30 -11.74
N ALA A 319 28.01 11.00 -12.87
CA ALA A 319 27.02 12.05 -13.15
C ALA A 319 25.59 11.53 -13.17
N LEU A 320 25.33 10.38 -13.81
CA LEU A 320 24.00 9.74 -13.82
C LEU A 320 23.54 9.37 -12.41
N VAL A 321 24.41 8.75 -11.62
CA VAL A 321 24.08 8.40 -10.23
C VAL A 321 23.84 9.66 -9.39
N THR A 322 24.71 10.67 -9.51
CA THR A 322 24.57 11.93 -8.76
C THR A 322 23.28 12.66 -9.17
N ALA A 323 22.97 12.73 -10.46
CA ALA A 323 21.76 13.38 -10.94
C ALA A 323 20.50 12.69 -10.40
N LEU A 324 20.45 11.34 -10.37
CA LEU A 324 19.34 10.60 -9.77
C LEU A 324 19.24 10.86 -8.27
N MET A 325 20.36 10.85 -7.55
CA MET A 325 20.38 11.14 -6.11
C MET A 325 19.88 12.55 -5.79
N LEU A 326 20.31 13.55 -6.57
CA LEU A 326 19.85 14.93 -6.42
C LEU A 326 18.36 15.08 -6.73
N ALA A 327 17.92 14.52 -7.84
CA ALA A 327 16.50 14.54 -8.20
C ALA A 327 15.63 13.81 -7.15
N GLY A 328 16.11 12.67 -6.65
CA GLY A 328 15.45 11.95 -5.56
C GLY A 328 15.41 12.74 -4.26
N ALA A 329 16.50 13.43 -3.89
CA ALA A 329 16.53 14.29 -2.71
C ALA A 329 15.54 15.47 -2.82
N ILE A 330 15.34 16.00 -4.03
CA ILE A 330 14.32 17.01 -4.31
C ILE A 330 12.92 16.42 -4.20
N ALA A 331 12.69 15.21 -4.71
CA ALA A 331 11.37 14.57 -4.68
C ALA A 331 11.00 13.99 -3.29
N ALA A 332 11.99 13.61 -2.48
CA ALA A 332 11.77 12.90 -1.22
C ALA A 332 10.84 13.64 -0.23
N PRO A 333 10.89 14.97 -0.05
CA PRO A 333 9.94 15.66 0.84
C PRO A 333 8.48 15.57 0.40
N LEU A 334 8.23 15.32 -0.89
CA LEU A 334 6.88 15.13 -1.43
C LEU A 334 6.36 13.69 -1.28
N ALA A 335 7.27 12.75 -1.02
CA ALA A 335 6.99 11.32 -0.88
C ALA A 335 7.04 10.81 0.58
N MET A 336 7.75 11.53 1.45
CA MET A 336 7.98 11.15 2.84
C MET A 336 7.80 12.36 3.78
N PRO A 337 7.43 12.16 5.04
CA PRO A 337 7.25 13.22 6.04
C PRO A 337 8.60 13.77 6.55
N ILE A 338 9.44 14.32 5.66
CA ILE A 338 10.78 14.84 5.98
C ILE A 338 10.70 16.26 6.56
N LEU A 339 9.82 17.10 6.00
CA LEU A 339 9.66 18.49 6.37
C LEU A 339 8.51 18.67 7.39
N PRO A 340 8.59 19.66 8.30
CA PRO A 340 7.40 20.09 9.03
C PRO A 340 6.27 20.49 8.06
N VAL A 341 5.01 20.26 8.46
CA VAL A 341 3.83 20.36 7.56
C VAL A 341 3.74 21.72 6.84
N ASP A 342 3.90 22.84 7.57
CA ASP A 342 3.84 24.18 6.97
C ASP A 342 5.01 24.43 5.97
N GLN A 343 6.15 23.77 6.16
CA GLN A 343 7.26 23.83 5.21
C GLN A 343 6.98 22.94 3.99
N LEU A 344 6.37 21.76 4.18
CA LEU A 344 5.97 20.90 3.08
C LEU A 344 4.96 21.61 2.16
N ILE A 345 3.95 22.29 2.72
CA ILE A 345 2.96 23.05 1.96
C ILE A 345 3.66 24.13 1.09
N ARG A 346 4.60 24.89 1.70
CA ARG A 346 5.38 25.87 0.94
C ARG A 346 6.26 25.24 -0.14
N TYR A 347 6.86 24.09 0.17
CA TYR A 347 7.71 23.34 -0.75
C TYR A 347 6.91 22.81 -1.95
N ALA A 348 5.75 22.23 -1.72
CA ALA A 348 4.85 21.72 -2.76
C ALA A 348 4.37 22.88 -3.68
N ARG A 349 3.99 24.01 -3.10
CA ARG A 349 3.61 25.22 -3.85
C ARG A 349 4.76 25.79 -4.69
N PHE A 350 5.99 25.82 -4.15
CA PHE A 350 7.18 26.28 -4.87
C PHE A 350 7.44 25.47 -6.15
N TRP A 351 7.28 24.15 -6.07
CA TRP A 351 7.46 23.25 -7.21
C TRP A 351 6.22 23.14 -8.11
N ASN A 352 5.13 23.84 -7.77
CA ASN A 352 3.83 23.74 -8.46
C ASN A 352 3.41 22.28 -8.69
N VAL A 353 3.64 21.42 -7.66
CA VAL A 353 3.30 20.01 -7.73
C VAL A 353 1.81 19.88 -7.44
N GLU A 354 1.05 19.61 -8.48
CA GLU A 354 -0.30 19.11 -8.29
C GLU A 354 -0.22 17.71 -7.67
N ALA A 355 -0.92 17.53 -6.56
CA ALA A 355 -0.93 16.23 -5.90
C ALA A 355 -1.50 15.16 -6.86
N ILE A 356 -0.79 14.05 -7.01
CA ILE A 356 -1.28 12.90 -7.79
C ILE A 356 -2.59 12.45 -7.14
N ARG A 357 -3.69 12.54 -7.89
CA ARG A 357 -5.01 12.13 -7.42
C ARG A 357 -5.10 10.61 -7.46
N VAL A 358 -5.14 10.01 -6.28
CA VAL A 358 -5.33 8.56 -6.13
C VAL A 358 -6.82 8.21 -6.04
N GLU A 359 -7.60 9.08 -5.39
CA GLU A 359 -9.02 8.93 -5.18
C GLU A 359 -9.78 10.23 -5.45
N ASN A 360 -11.09 10.14 -5.72
CA ASN A 360 -11.98 11.28 -5.91
C ASN A 360 -12.39 11.89 -4.57
N VAL A 361 -11.42 12.38 -3.80
CA VAL A 361 -11.67 13.12 -2.55
C VAL A 361 -11.30 14.59 -2.72
N PRO A 362 -11.99 15.52 -2.03
CA PRO A 362 -11.61 16.92 -2.01
C PRO A 362 -10.16 17.06 -1.53
N GLN A 363 -9.35 17.77 -2.31
CA GLN A 363 -7.96 18.05 -1.93
C GLN A 363 -7.86 19.44 -1.31
N ASP A 364 -6.88 19.59 -0.44
CA ASP A 364 -6.50 20.84 0.18
C ASP A 364 -5.02 21.14 -0.10
N ASP A 365 -4.46 22.09 0.59
CA ASP A 365 -3.03 22.45 0.54
C ASP A 365 -2.09 21.25 0.80
N LEU A 366 -2.57 20.25 1.55
CA LEU A 366 -1.82 19.05 1.89
C LEU A 366 -2.29 17.86 1.04
N PRO A 367 -1.38 17.15 0.35
CA PRO A 367 -1.73 15.95 -0.39
C PRO A 367 -2.46 14.92 0.49
N GLN A 368 -3.43 14.19 -0.09
CA GLN A 368 -4.25 13.18 0.61
C GLN A 368 -3.40 12.24 1.47
N LEU A 369 -2.31 11.72 0.92
CA LEU A 369 -1.38 10.83 1.62
C LEU A 369 -0.95 11.34 3.01
N PHE A 370 -0.68 12.64 3.10
CA PHE A 370 -0.25 13.26 4.37
C PHE A 370 -1.44 13.73 5.19
N GLY A 371 -2.52 14.22 4.57
CA GLY A 371 -3.75 14.61 5.24
C GLY A 371 -4.38 13.46 6.04
N ASP A 372 -4.30 12.24 5.50
CA ASP A 372 -4.74 11.00 6.17
C ASP A 372 -3.94 10.62 7.43
N MET A 373 -2.85 11.33 7.72
CA MET A 373 -2.03 11.09 8.92
C MET A 373 -2.41 11.97 10.12
N PHE A 374 -3.38 12.87 9.98
CA PHE A 374 -3.70 13.87 11.01
C PHE A 374 -5.14 13.79 11.50
N GLY A 375 -5.36 14.26 12.72
CA GLY A 375 -6.68 14.42 13.31
C GLY A 375 -7.11 13.28 14.24
N TRP A 376 -6.54 12.12 14.13
CA TRP A 376 -7.02 10.92 14.82
C TRP A 376 -6.98 11.01 16.34
N GLN A 377 -5.91 11.55 16.92
CA GLN A 377 -5.77 11.70 18.38
C GLN A 377 -6.68 12.80 18.91
N GLU A 378 -6.84 13.90 18.18
CA GLU A 378 -7.74 14.99 18.51
C GLU A 378 -9.21 14.52 18.51
N GLN A 379 -9.60 13.72 17.51
CA GLN A 379 -10.93 13.14 17.44
C GLN A 379 -11.20 12.22 18.64
N VAL A 380 -10.26 11.31 18.95
CA VAL A 380 -10.39 10.40 20.10
C VAL A 380 -10.43 11.17 21.42
N GLY A 381 -9.62 12.21 21.57
CA GLY A 381 -9.63 13.08 22.76
C GLY A 381 -10.98 13.77 22.97
N ALA A 382 -11.58 14.27 21.89
CA ALA A 382 -12.90 14.89 21.94
C ALA A 382 -14.01 13.88 22.29
N VAL A 383 -13.99 12.70 21.67
CA VAL A 383 -14.92 11.59 22.03
C VAL A 383 -14.75 11.19 23.50
N ALA A 384 -13.51 11.13 23.99
CA ALA A 384 -13.22 10.78 25.37
C ALA A 384 -13.73 11.84 26.37
N SER A 385 -13.70 13.11 25.99
CA SER A 385 -14.29 14.20 26.82
C SER A 385 -15.80 14.04 26.94
N VAL A 386 -16.49 13.86 25.80
CA VAL A 386 -17.95 13.63 25.78
C VAL A 386 -18.30 12.36 26.56
N TYR A 387 -17.55 11.27 26.43
CA TYR A 387 -17.79 10.04 27.18
C TYR A 387 -17.66 10.22 28.70
N ARG A 388 -16.70 11.03 29.18
CA ARG A 388 -16.51 11.31 30.61
C ARG A 388 -17.60 12.19 31.19
N GLU A 389 -18.21 13.04 30.38
CA GLU A 389 -19.32 13.94 30.79
C GLU A 389 -20.65 13.21 30.92
N LEU A 390 -20.79 11.99 30.37
CA LEU A 390 -21.99 11.18 30.57
C LEU A 390 -22.18 10.80 32.05
N PRO A 391 -23.44 10.75 32.54
CA PRO A 391 -23.76 10.15 33.83
C PRO A 391 -23.15 8.74 33.94
N PRO A 392 -22.69 8.31 35.14
CA PRO A 392 -22.01 7.00 35.30
C PRO A 392 -22.82 5.83 34.76
N GLU A 393 -24.14 5.83 34.96
CA GLU A 393 -25.06 4.78 34.51
C GLU A 393 -25.14 4.70 32.97
N GLU A 394 -25.19 5.86 32.30
CA GLU A 394 -25.17 5.96 30.85
C GLU A 394 -23.80 5.55 30.28
N ARG A 395 -22.72 5.98 30.93
CA ARG A 395 -21.34 5.73 30.51
C ARG A 395 -21.00 4.24 30.42
N GLU A 396 -21.40 3.44 31.41
CA GLU A 396 -21.18 2.00 31.44
C GLU A 396 -21.87 1.27 30.26
N GLN A 397 -22.97 1.82 29.79
CA GLN A 397 -23.81 1.24 28.74
C GLN A 397 -23.62 1.90 27.39
N ALA A 398 -22.87 2.99 27.28
CA ALA A 398 -22.67 3.74 26.06
C ALA A 398 -21.93 2.92 25.00
N ALA A 399 -22.31 3.10 23.74
CA ALA A 399 -21.56 2.65 22.58
C ALA A 399 -20.98 3.85 21.81
N ILE A 400 -19.88 3.65 21.11
CA ILE A 400 -19.30 4.66 20.24
C ILE A 400 -19.51 4.21 18.79
N LEU A 401 -20.24 5.02 18.01
CA LEU A 401 -20.54 4.79 16.61
C LEU A 401 -19.72 5.76 15.76
N ALA A 402 -18.77 5.24 15.02
CA ALA A 402 -17.93 5.98 14.08
C ALA A 402 -18.46 5.83 12.65
N TYR A 403 -18.40 6.91 11.87
CA TYR A 403 -18.86 6.87 10.48
C TYR A 403 -17.98 5.94 9.65
N ASN A 404 -16.66 6.13 9.67
CA ASN A 404 -15.75 5.35 8.85
C ASN A 404 -14.77 4.49 9.68
N TYR A 405 -14.05 3.59 8.98
CA TYR A 405 -13.08 2.67 9.61
C TYR A 405 -11.86 3.39 10.20
N GLY A 406 -11.50 4.58 9.70
CA GLY A 406 -10.38 5.37 10.21
C GLY A 406 -10.69 5.91 11.61
N GLU A 407 -11.85 6.55 11.77
CA GLU A 407 -12.39 7.02 13.06
C GLU A 407 -12.53 5.85 14.06
N ALA A 408 -13.14 4.73 13.60
CA ALA A 408 -13.31 3.54 14.44
C ALA A 408 -11.95 2.94 14.84
N GLY A 409 -11.01 2.85 13.90
CA GLY A 409 -9.65 2.36 14.13
C GLY A 409 -8.88 3.25 15.12
N ALA A 410 -9.03 4.58 15.01
CA ALA A 410 -8.43 5.53 15.94
C ALA A 410 -8.95 5.33 17.36
N ILE A 411 -10.27 5.21 17.52
CA ILE A 411 -10.91 4.95 18.83
C ILE A 411 -10.43 3.60 19.39
N ASP A 412 -10.38 2.56 18.56
CA ASP A 412 -9.90 1.23 18.98
C ASP A 412 -8.42 1.21 19.37
N TYR A 413 -7.61 2.08 18.75
CA TYR A 413 -6.16 2.16 19.00
C TYR A 413 -5.83 3.03 20.21
N PHE A 414 -6.35 4.24 20.28
CA PHE A 414 -6.02 5.23 21.29
C PHE A 414 -6.98 5.25 22.47
N GLY A 415 -8.24 4.82 22.27
CA GLY A 415 -9.32 4.98 23.24
C GLY A 415 -9.12 4.21 24.54
N GLY A 416 -8.33 3.11 24.51
CA GLY A 416 -8.02 2.34 25.72
C GLY A 416 -7.34 3.18 26.81
N ALA A 417 -6.49 4.15 26.44
CA ALA A 417 -5.85 5.09 27.37
C ALA A 417 -6.85 6.02 28.09
N TYR A 418 -8.04 6.19 27.52
CA TYR A 418 -9.11 7.03 28.05
C TYR A 418 -10.27 6.22 28.67
N GLY A 419 -10.14 4.87 28.70
CA GLY A 419 -11.22 3.99 29.18
C GLY A 419 -12.42 3.89 28.22
N LEU A 420 -12.25 4.23 26.94
CA LEU A 420 -13.31 4.14 25.95
C LEU A 420 -13.64 2.69 25.60
N PRO A 421 -14.91 2.34 25.39
CA PRO A 421 -15.29 1.08 24.79
C PRO A 421 -14.81 1.03 23.33
N LYS A 422 -14.69 -0.19 22.79
CA LYS A 422 -14.37 -0.39 21.37
C LYS A 422 -15.46 0.21 20.49
N ALA A 423 -15.05 0.89 19.43
CA ALA A 423 -15.94 1.49 18.46
C ALA A 423 -16.70 0.46 17.61
N VAL A 424 -17.82 0.88 17.08
CA VAL A 424 -18.56 0.19 16.00
C VAL A 424 -18.65 1.14 14.80
N SER A 425 -18.62 0.58 13.59
CA SER A 425 -18.82 1.31 12.34
C SER A 425 -19.47 0.41 11.31
N GLY A 426 -20.28 0.98 10.44
CA GLY A 426 -20.86 0.25 9.31
C GLY A 426 -19.87 0.03 8.16
N HIS A 427 -18.69 0.64 8.20
CA HIS A 427 -17.75 0.70 7.10
C HIS A 427 -16.87 -0.56 7.01
N ASN A 428 -16.81 -1.14 5.81
CA ASN A 428 -15.93 -2.26 5.44
C ASN A 428 -15.91 -3.38 6.50
N GLN A 429 -14.74 -3.79 7.01
CA GLN A 429 -14.62 -4.89 7.96
C GLN A 429 -15.35 -4.63 9.29
N TYR A 430 -15.41 -3.39 9.76
CA TYR A 430 -16.21 -3.04 10.94
C TYR A 430 -17.68 -3.35 10.74
N GLY A 431 -18.22 -3.11 9.53
CA GLY A 431 -19.57 -3.47 9.15
C GLY A 431 -19.85 -4.98 9.20
N PHE A 432 -18.82 -5.79 8.92
CA PHE A 432 -18.89 -7.25 9.03
C PHE A 432 -18.79 -7.75 10.47
N TRP A 433 -18.02 -7.09 11.33
CA TRP A 433 -17.99 -7.44 12.75
C TRP A 433 -19.32 -7.15 13.46
N GLY A 434 -20.14 -6.29 12.91
CA GLY A 434 -21.46 -5.99 13.43
C GLY A 434 -21.46 -5.09 14.67
N PRO A 435 -22.64 -4.82 15.22
CA PRO A 435 -22.77 -4.06 16.45
C PRO A 435 -22.31 -4.89 17.65
N ARG A 436 -21.40 -4.34 18.44
CA ARG A 436 -20.87 -5.04 19.62
C ARG A 436 -21.89 -5.12 20.77
N ARG A 437 -22.85 -4.20 20.79
CA ARG A 437 -24.01 -4.16 21.70
C ARG A 437 -25.28 -3.99 20.87
N ASN A 438 -26.28 -4.82 21.13
CA ASN A 438 -27.51 -4.83 20.32
C ASN A 438 -28.39 -3.59 20.55
N SER A 439 -28.47 -3.08 21.78
CA SER A 439 -29.37 -1.98 22.15
C SER A 439 -28.76 -1.11 23.24
N PRO A 440 -27.68 -0.37 22.96
CA PRO A 440 -27.15 0.59 23.91
C PRO A 440 -28.16 1.72 24.12
N PRO A 441 -28.45 2.15 25.36
CA PRO A 441 -29.37 3.23 25.63
C PRO A 441 -28.83 4.59 25.18
N VAL A 442 -27.50 4.72 25.12
CA VAL A 442 -26.79 5.93 24.70
C VAL A 442 -25.74 5.57 23.68
N VAL A 443 -25.66 6.36 22.61
CA VAL A 443 -24.65 6.25 21.56
C VAL A 443 -23.94 7.58 21.40
N ILE A 444 -22.61 7.58 21.48
CA ILE A 444 -21.78 8.71 21.05
C ILE A 444 -21.47 8.48 19.59
N ALA A 445 -21.93 9.36 18.70
CA ALA A 445 -21.76 9.25 17.25
C ALA A 445 -20.77 10.32 16.75
N ILE A 446 -19.79 9.94 15.93
CA ILE A 446 -18.82 10.83 15.27
C ILE A 446 -18.89 10.65 13.76
N GLY A 447 -18.71 11.72 12.97
CA GLY A 447 -18.67 11.70 11.52
C GLY A 447 -20.02 11.67 10.81
N PHE A 448 -21.13 11.57 11.54
CA PHE A 448 -22.48 11.55 10.99
C PHE A 448 -23.12 12.94 10.93
N SER A 449 -24.09 13.11 10.03
CA SER A 449 -24.99 14.28 10.08
C SER A 449 -26.10 14.06 11.10
N GLN A 450 -26.56 15.16 11.72
CA GLN A 450 -27.64 15.13 12.71
C GLN A 450 -28.94 14.55 12.10
N ASP A 451 -29.28 14.92 10.87
CA ASP A 451 -30.50 14.44 10.19
C ASP A 451 -30.47 12.94 9.92
N PHE A 452 -29.28 12.38 9.61
CA PHE A 452 -29.14 10.95 9.49
C PHE A 452 -29.36 10.24 10.82
N LEU A 453 -28.78 10.74 11.91
CA LEU A 453 -28.90 10.15 13.24
C LEU A 453 -30.36 10.23 13.77
N ARG A 454 -31.08 11.29 13.49
CA ARG A 454 -32.50 11.45 13.86
C ARG A 454 -33.41 10.39 13.27
N GLN A 455 -33.01 9.69 12.23
CA GLN A 455 -33.75 8.55 11.68
C GLN A 455 -33.77 7.36 12.65
N PHE A 456 -32.76 7.25 13.51
CA PHE A 456 -32.53 6.12 14.42
C PHE A 456 -32.74 6.45 15.90
N PHE A 457 -32.65 7.75 16.29
CA PHE A 457 -32.74 8.21 17.67
C PHE A 457 -33.79 9.31 17.83
N GLY A 458 -34.44 9.34 18.98
CA GLY A 458 -35.41 10.37 19.34
C GLY A 458 -34.73 11.68 19.77
N ASP A 459 -33.68 11.56 20.57
CA ASP A 459 -32.84 12.69 21.00
C ASP A 459 -31.43 12.58 20.34
N VAL A 460 -31.02 13.65 19.66
CA VAL A 460 -29.72 13.80 19.05
C VAL A 460 -29.16 15.17 19.37
N THR A 461 -28.32 15.22 20.39
CA THR A 461 -27.75 16.46 20.93
C THR A 461 -26.29 16.60 20.51
N GLU A 462 -25.93 17.76 19.95
CA GLU A 462 -24.55 18.11 19.68
C GLU A 462 -23.80 18.28 21.01
N ALA A 463 -22.69 17.51 21.18
CA ALA A 463 -21.91 17.53 22.42
C ALA A 463 -20.54 18.21 22.22
N ALA A 464 -19.92 18.03 21.07
CA ALA A 464 -18.61 18.63 20.77
C ALA A 464 -18.39 18.78 19.26
N ARG A 465 -17.41 19.62 18.90
CA ARG A 465 -16.84 19.71 17.56
C ARG A 465 -15.33 19.60 17.63
N VAL A 466 -14.75 18.97 16.58
CA VAL A 466 -13.31 18.81 16.45
C VAL A 466 -12.84 19.40 15.12
N HIS A 467 -11.72 20.16 15.16
CA HIS A 467 -11.20 20.90 14.01
C HIS A 467 -9.68 20.67 13.85
N PRO A 468 -9.23 19.46 13.52
CA PRO A 468 -7.81 19.20 13.33
C PRO A 468 -7.28 19.94 12.10
N LYS A 469 -6.25 20.76 12.31
CA LYS A 469 -5.76 21.74 11.32
C LYS A 469 -5.34 21.10 9.98
N TYR A 470 -4.70 19.93 10.01
CA TYR A 470 -4.07 19.31 8.84
C TYR A 470 -4.79 18.06 8.33
N ALA A 471 -5.88 17.65 8.97
CA ALA A 471 -6.68 16.53 8.50
C ALA A 471 -7.32 16.82 7.15
N LEU A 472 -7.72 15.76 6.44
CA LEU A 472 -8.49 15.89 5.20
C LEU A 472 -9.76 16.71 5.42
N PRO A 473 -10.29 17.39 4.39
CA PRO A 473 -11.51 18.19 4.50
C PRO A 473 -12.69 17.44 5.13
N GLU A 474 -12.84 16.16 4.80
CA GLU A 474 -13.90 15.29 5.33
C GLU A 474 -13.72 14.96 6.82
N GLU A 475 -12.47 14.99 7.32
CA GLU A 475 -12.11 14.70 8.72
C GLU A 475 -11.88 15.99 9.56
N ARG A 476 -12.01 17.16 8.93
CA ARG A 476 -11.62 18.45 9.57
C ARG A 476 -12.70 19.08 10.42
N ASN A 477 -13.96 18.86 10.12
CA ASN A 477 -15.08 19.55 10.80
C ASN A 477 -16.09 18.51 11.29
N LEU A 478 -15.64 17.64 12.20
CA LEU A 478 -16.50 16.60 12.72
C LEU A 478 -17.27 17.07 13.93
N THR A 479 -18.57 16.78 13.92
CA THR A 479 -19.45 16.97 15.08
C THR A 479 -19.61 15.65 15.80
N ILE A 480 -19.57 15.69 17.13
CA ILE A 480 -19.81 14.56 18.02
C ILE A 480 -21.19 14.75 18.64
N TYR A 481 -22.04 13.76 18.49
CA TYR A 481 -23.39 13.76 19.01
C TYR A 481 -23.55 12.74 20.13
N VAL A 482 -24.35 13.08 21.14
CA VAL A 482 -24.92 12.14 22.11
C VAL A 482 -26.32 11.81 21.67
N CYS A 483 -26.56 10.54 21.35
CA CYS A 483 -27.85 10.05 20.86
C CYS A 483 -28.51 9.19 21.93
N ARG A 484 -29.78 9.51 22.25
CA ARG A 484 -30.63 8.78 23.19
C ARG A 484 -31.94 8.39 22.55
N GLU A 485 -32.76 7.66 23.28
CA GLU A 485 -34.08 7.20 22.82
C GLU A 485 -33.99 6.44 21.48
N PRO A 486 -33.30 5.29 21.44
CA PRO A 486 -33.15 4.53 20.19
C PRO A 486 -34.53 4.08 19.70
N LYS A 487 -34.92 4.50 18.50
CA LYS A 487 -36.18 4.09 17.82
C LYS A 487 -36.08 2.63 17.30
N LEU A 488 -34.87 2.18 17.04
CA LEU A 488 -34.55 0.82 16.59
C LEU A 488 -33.34 0.34 17.40
N SER A 489 -33.25 -0.96 17.65
CA SER A 489 -32.00 -1.53 18.15
C SER A 489 -30.89 -1.32 17.13
N LEU A 490 -29.63 -1.23 17.58
CA LEU A 490 -28.49 -1.07 16.70
C LEU A 490 -28.39 -2.24 15.69
N ALA A 491 -28.77 -3.44 16.13
CA ALA A 491 -28.86 -4.64 15.25
C ALA A 491 -29.92 -4.47 14.14
N GLN A 492 -31.08 -3.88 14.42
CA GLN A 492 -32.11 -3.60 13.43
C GLN A 492 -31.71 -2.45 12.47
N ALA A 493 -30.98 -1.47 12.97
CA ALA A 493 -30.45 -0.36 12.17
C ALA A 493 -29.25 -0.78 11.29
N TRP A 494 -28.56 -1.87 11.64
CA TRP A 494 -27.29 -2.26 11.06
C TRP A 494 -27.29 -2.40 9.53
N PRO A 495 -28.29 -3.01 8.88
CA PRO A 495 -28.34 -3.09 7.41
C PRO A 495 -28.34 -1.72 6.71
N ARG A 496 -28.80 -0.65 7.39
CA ARG A 496 -28.81 0.72 6.86
C ARG A 496 -27.54 1.50 7.20
N LEU A 497 -26.81 1.06 8.21
CA LEU A 497 -25.52 1.61 8.63
C LEU A 497 -24.35 0.95 7.87
N LYS A 498 -24.49 -0.30 7.47
CA LYS A 498 -23.44 -1.06 6.77
C LYS A 498 -23.25 -0.57 5.34
N TYR A 499 -22.00 -0.25 4.99
CA TYR A 499 -21.64 0.13 3.63
C TYR A 499 -20.21 -0.31 3.29
N LEU A 500 -19.94 -0.38 1.98
CA LEU A 500 -18.63 -0.73 1.40
C LEU A 500 -18.14 0.47 0.59
N ASN A 501 -16.89 0.85 0.78
CA ASN A 501 -16.28 1.95 0.03
C ASN A 501 -14.74 1.81 -0.09
#